data_ab8f487716c974b7c2ad9e1b0598dd88
#
_entry.id   ab8f487716c974b7c2ad9e1b0598dd88
#
_cell.length_a   1.000
_cell.length_b   1.000
_cell.length_c   1.000
_cell.angle_alpha   90.00
_cell.angle_beta   90.00
_cell.angle_gamma   90.00
#
_symmetry.space_group_name_H-M   'P 1'
#
loop_
_entity.id
_entity.type
_entity.pdbx_description
1 polymer ?
#
loop_
_entity_poly.entity_id
_entity_poly.type
_entity_poly.pdbx_seq_one_letter_code
_entity_poly.pdbx_strand_id
1 'polypeptide(L)'
;MKVLVLGSSGFLGSYLGFALPKMGHEVSGVSRRPVPYFPANQVREGLDDYSEIIRSGDYHLVINCVAVASHEACESASEIAGTVNARFPGIWASVATEAGASFVHISTDAVFDGSRAELYTESDETAPESVYGRTKVQGEQAVIAANPDALVLRTNFFGWSQSQRSGILDFFVNAFTHNTPITGFQDYVVSSLYMGDLAEAMIELVERGASGVFHAVSSTPLSKYDFGLTVANAAGLPAGSMVVGSLANATGLAPRGHNLSLSTTKVEEVVGRAMPTSEAGVQRALAERKALMDYFGASEE
;
A
#
# COMPACT_ATOMS: atom_id res chain seq x y z
N MET A 1 -20.69 -3.87 4.05
CA MET A 1 -20.66 -3.91 2.56
C MET A 1 -20.15 -5.27 2.11
N LYS A 2 -20.46 -5.65 0.86
CA LYS A 2 -19.86 -6.81 0.19
C LYS A 2 -18.68 -6.30 -0.65
N VAL A 3 -17.46 -6.72 -0.31
CA VAL A 3 -16.21 -6.16 -0.82
C VAL A 3 -15.45 -7.20 -1.62
N LEU A 4 -14.97 -6.83 -2.81
CA LEU A 4 -14.04 -7.62 -3.60
C LEU A 4 -12.63 -7.01 -3.53
N VAL A 5 -11.65 -7.82 -3.14
CA VAL A 5 -10.23 -7.45 -3.14
C VAL A 5 -9.52 -8.09 -4.33
N LEU A 6 -9.13 -7.28 -5.30
CA LEU A 6 -8.26 -7.69 -6.40
C LEU A 6 -6.83 -7.75 -5.90
N GLY A 7 -6.18 -8.91 -6.04
CA GLY A 7 -4.82 -9.13 -5.53
C GLY A 7 -4.78 -9.56 -4.07
N SER A 8 -5.72 -10.38 -3.62
CA SER A 8 -5.84 -10.91 -2.25
C SER A 8 -4.61 -11.68 -1.73
N SER A 9 -3.71 -12.14 -2.60
CA SER A 9 -2.42 -12.76 -2.21
C SER A 9 -1.27 -11.77 -2.04
N GLY A 10 -1.51 -10.48 -2.33
CA GLY A 10 -0.52 -9.41 -2.18
C GLY A 10 -0.37 -8.94 -0.74
N PHE A 11 0.63 -8.08 -0.48
CA PHE A 11 0.94 -7.59 0.87
C PHE A 11 -0.26 -6.88 1.53
N LEU A 12 -0.82 -5.84 0.90
CA LEU A 12 -2.02 -5.18 1.41
C LEU A 12 -3.27 -6.05 1.26
N GLY A 13 -3.44 -6.71 0.10
CA GLY A 13 -4.62 -7.52 -0.18
C GLY A 13 -4.85 -8.63 0.85
N SER A 14 -3.79 -9.32 1.28
CA SER A 14 -3.88 -10.35 2.31
C SER A 14 -4.30 -9.79 3.68
N TYR A 15 -3.80 -8.60 4.04
CA TYR A 15 -4.19 -7.92 5.26
C TYR A 15 -5.67 -7.48 5.24
N LEU A 16 -6.17 -7.01 4.10
CA LEU A 16 -7.58 -6.63 3.97
C LEU A 16 -8.53 -7.80 4.23
N GLY A 17 -8.13 -9.03 3.89
CA GLY A 17 -8.87 -10.25 4.25
C GLY A 17 -8.98 -10.49 5.77
N PHE A 18 -8.03 -10.00 6.54
CA PHE A 18 -8.03 -10.03 8.01
C PHE A 18 -8.80 -8.84 8.62
N ALA A 19 -8.60 -7.65 8.09
CA ALA A 19 -9.11 -6.41 8.69
C ALA A 19 -10.58 -6.15 8.38
N LEU A 20 -11.00 -6.28 7.11
CA LEU A 20 -12.35 -5.90 6.69
C LEU A 20 -13.47 -6.73 7.33
N PRO A 21 -13.34 -8.06 7.56
CA PRO A 21 -14.35 -8.82 8.31
C PRO A 21 -14.52 -8.32 9.74
N LYS A 22 -13.45 -7.85 10.39
CA LYS A 22 -13.50 -7.26 11.74
C LYS A 22 -14.23 -5.92 11.76
N MET A 23 -14.26 -5.21 10.63
CA MET A 23 -15.04 -3.99 10.42
C MET A 23 -16.48 -4.26 10.01
N GLY A 24 -16.92 -5.54 9.97
CA GLY A 24 -18.29 -5.92 9.64
C GLY A 24 -18.59 -6.01 8.14
N HIS A 25 -17.57 -6.19 7.30
CA HIS A 25 -17.73 -6.35 5.86
C HIS A 25 -17.65 -7.81 5.43
N GLU A 26 -18.45 -8.20 4.44
CA GLU A 26 -18.30 -9.48 3.74
C GLU A 26 -17.21 -9.34 2.67
N VAL A 27 -16.19 -10.20 2.71
CA VAL A 27 -14.99 -10.01 1.89
C VAL A 27 -14.75 -11.23 1.01
N SER A 28 -14.60 -10.97 -0.29
CA SER A 28 -14.13 -11.93 -1.28
C SER A 28 -12.83 -11.45 -1.88
N GLY A 29 -11.97 -12.38 -2.28
CA GLY A 29 -10.69 -12.08 -2.91
C GLY A 29 -10.56 -12.74 -4.28
N VAL A 30 -9.69 -12.16 -5.12
CA VAL A 30 -9.21 -12.82 -6.33
C VAL A 30 -7.70 -12.68 -6.43
N SER A 31 -7.03 -13.77 -6.78
CA SER A 31 -5.58 -13.83 -6.91
C SER A 31 -5.15 -14.92 -7.89
N ARG A 32 -3.90 -14.84 -8.36
CA ARG A 32 -3.31 -15.85 -9.25
C ARG A 32 -2.91 -17.15 -8.53
N ARG A 33 -2.85 -17.14 -7.20
CA ARG A 33 -2.47 -18.29 -6.37
C ARG A 33 -3.53 -18.50 -5.29
N PRO A 34 -3.73 -19.75 -4.82
CA PRO A 34 -4.58 -20.00 -3.68
C PRO A 34 -4.16 -19.20 -2.45
N VAL A 35 -5.15 -18.70 -1.71
CA VAL A 35 -4.96 -17.99 -0.44
C VAL A 35 -5.89 -18.66 0.60
N PRO A 36 -5.43 -19.73 1.26
CA PRO A 36 -6.30 -20.58 2.10
C PRO A 36 -6.91 -19.85 3.30
N TYR A 37 -6.21 -18.86 3.83
CA TYR A 37 -6.67 -18.05 4.96
C TYR A 37 -7.66 -16.94 4.57
N PHE A 38 -7.77 -16.58 3.28
CA PHE A 38 -8.68 -15.53 2.85
C PHE A 38 -10.13 -16.03 2.87
N PRO A 39 -11.11 -15.26 3.41
CA PRO A 39 -12.47 -15.77 3.69
C PRO A 39 -13.17 -16.42 2.50
N ALA A 40 -13.06 -15.82 1.32
CA ALA A 40 -13.55 -16.38 0.06
C ALA A 40 -12.61 -15.95 -1.06
N ASN A 41 -11.72 -16.84 -1.52
CA ASN A 41 -10.74 -16.51 -2.56
C ASN A 41 -10.98 -17.31 -3.84
N GLN A 42 -11.11 -16.58 -4.95
CA GLN A 42 -11.16 -17.16 -6.29
C GLN A 42 -9.77 -17.13 -6.92
N VAL A 43 -9.36 -18.24 -7.51
CA VAL A 43 -8.07 -18.34 -8.21
C VAL A 43 -8.31 -18.13 -9.70
N ARG A 44 -7.61 -17.17 -10.29
CA ARG A 44 -7.61 -16.89 -11.73
C ARG A 44 -6.19 -16.55 -12.18
N GLU A 45 -5.70 -17.22 -13.18
CA GLU A 45 -4.34 -17.01 -13.71
C GLU A 45 -4.26 -15.73 -14.55
N GLY A 46 -5.27 -15.48 -15.38
CA GLY A 46 -5.37 -14.30 -16.23
C GLY A 46 -5.96 -13.09 -15.49
N LEU A 47 -5.39 -11.91 -15.69
CA LEU A 47 -5.95 -10.67 -15.16
C LEU A 47 -7.22 -10.23 -15.90
N ASP A 48 -7.41 -10.69 -17.14
CA ASP A 48 -8.64 -10.45 -17.93
C ASP A 48 -9.87 -11.08 -17.27
N ASP A 49 -9.69 -12.24 -16.58
CA ASP A 49 -10.76 -12.97 -15.91
C ASP A 49 -11.35 -12.20 -14.71
N TYR A 50 -10.61 -11.23 -14.16
CA TYR A 50 -11.05 -10.43 -13.02
C TYR A 50 -12.28 -9.58 -13.36
N SER A 51 -12.42 -9.16 -14.62
CA SER A 51 -13.58 -8.43 -15.11
C SER A 51 -14.88 -9.23 -15.00
N GLU A 52 -14.84 -10.53 -15.24
CA GLU A 52 -16.01 -11.41 -15.11
C GLU A 52 -16.41 -11.54 -13.62
N ILE A 53 -15.44 -11.69 -12.73
CA ILE A 53 -15.68 -11.76 -11.29
C ILE A 53 -16.34 -10.48 -10.78
N ILE A 54 -15.87 -9.29 -11.22
CA ILE A 54 -16.46 -8.02 -10.84
C ILE A 54 -17.93 -7.96 -11.30
N ARG A 55 -18.24 -8.34 -12.56
CA ARG A 55 -19.61 -8.29 -13.10
C ARG A 55 -20.57 -9.25 -12.42
N SER A 56 -20.09 -10.44 -12.07
CA SER A 56 -20.96 -11.53 -11.59
C SER A 56 -21.23 -11.50 -10.09
N GLY A 57 -20.50 -10.69 -9.31
CA GLY A 57 -20.39 -10.88 -7.88
C GLY A 57 -21.28 -10.01 -7.00
N ASP A 58 -22.12 -9.12 -7.52
CA ASP A 58 -22.99 -8.21 -6.74
C ASP A 58 -22.23 -7.50 -5.60
N TYR A 59 -21.04 -6.95 -5.91
CA TYR A 59 -20.19 -6.24 -4.95
C TYR A 59 -20.62 -4.78 -4.80
N HIS A 60 -20.54 -4.26 -3.56
CA HIS A 60 -20.73 -2.84 -3.29
C HIS A 60 -19.43 -2.04 -3.48
N LEU A 61 -18.28 -2.73 -3.28
CA LEU A 61 -16.96 -2.11 -3.33
C LEU A 61 -15.95 -3.08 -3.96
N VAL A 62 -15.16 -2.58 -4.90
CA VAL A 62 -14.00 -3.25 -5.47
C VAL A 62 -12.73 -2.51 -5.09
N ILE A 63 -11.78 -3.18 -4.44
CA ILE A 63 -10.48 -2.62 -4.03
C ILE A 63 -9.39 -3.24 -4.89
N ASN A 64 -8.69 -2.41 -5.68
CA ASN A 64 -7.59 -2.85 -6.50
C ASN A 64 -6.24 -2.71 -5.78
N CYS A 65 -5.70 -3.84 -5.31
CA CYS A 65 -4.36 -3.99 -4.74
C CYS A 65 -3.36 -4.65 -5.71
N VAL A 66 -3.75 -4.90 -6.97
CA VAL A 66 -2.85 -5.53 -7.95
C VAL A 66 -1.86 -4.51 -8.46
N ALA A 67 -0.58 -4.82 -8.35
CA ALA A 67 0.50 -4.04 -8.93
C ALA A 67 1.78 -4.89 -9.12
N VAL A 68 2.63 -4.49 -10.07
CA VAL A 68 4.06 -4.75 -10.02
C VAL A 68 4.66 -3.64 -9.15
N ALA A 69 4.94 -3.94 -7.87
CA ALA A 69 5.28 -2.93 -6.87
C ALA A 69 6.80 -2.74 -6.65
N SER A 70 7.66 -3.64 -7.18
CA SER A 70 9.11 -3.45 -7.13
C SER A 70 9.54 -2.48 -8.21
N HIS A 71 10.27 -1.42 -7.83
CA HIS A 71 10.88 -0.48 -8.76
C HIS A 71 11.81 -1.21 -9.73
N GLU A 72 12.66 -2.09 -9.24
CA GLU A 72 13.63 -2.88 -10.02
C GLU A 72 12.92 -3.81 -11.02
N ALA A 73 11.82 -4.45 -10.62
CA ALA A 73 11.02 -5.29 -11.51
C ALA A 73 10.34 -4.46 -12.61
N CYS A 74 9.88 -3.25 -12.29
CA CYS A 74 9.30 -2.34 -13.29
C CYS A 74 10.35 -1.85 -14.28
N GLU A 75 11.56 -1.50 -13.85
CA GLU A 75 12.64 -1.10 -14.76
C GLU A 75 13.03 -2.26 -15.71
N SER A 76 13.08 -3.50 -15.20
CA SER A 76 13.47 -4.67 -16.01
C SER A 76 12.35 -5.17 -16.95
N ALA A 77 11.06 -4.88 -16.67
CA ALA A 77 9.91 -5.37 -17.40
C ALA A 77 8.83 -4.27 -17.56
N SER A 78 9.19 -3.14 -18.16
CA SER A 78 8.37 -1.93 -18.24
C SER A 78 7.02 -2.14 -18.96
N GLU A 79 6.98 -3.00 -19.97
CA GLU A 79 5.75 -3.32 -20.69
C GLU A 79 4.76 -4.09 -19.82
N ILE A 80 5.25 -5.05 -19.04
CA ILE A 80 4.43 -5.78 -18.04
C ILE A 80 3.95 -4.83 -16.96
N ALA A 81 4.83 -3.94 -16.47
CA ALA A 81 4.47 -2.93 -15.49
C ALA A 81 3.37 -2.00 -16.03
N GLY A 82 3.48 -1.52 -17.28
CA GLY A 82 2.45 -0.71 -17.94
C GLY A 82 1.11 -1.43 -18.06
N THR A 83 1.14 -2.70 -18.42
CA THR A 83 -0.07 -3.52 -18.52
C THR A 83 -0.75 -3.68 -17.17
N VAL A 84 -0.01 -4.07 -16.13
CA VAL A 84 -0.55 -4.39 -14.79
C VAL A 84 -0.90 -3.14 -14.00
N ASN A 85 -0.04 -2.11 -14.02
CA ASN A 85 -0.20 -0.92 -13.18
C ASN A 85 -1.05 0.19 -13.82
N ALA A 86 -1.18 0.19 -15.16
CA ALA A 86 -1.90 1.24 -15.87
C ALA A 86 -3.15 0.71 -16.60
N ARG A 87 -2.99 -0.23 -17.53
CA ARG A 87 -4.09 -0.67 -18.39
C ARG A 87 -5.20 -1.37 -17.61
N PHE A 88 -4.88 -2.39 -16.81
CA PHE A 88 -5.88 -3.17 -16.08
C PHE A 88 -6.67 -2.36 -15.05
N PRO A 89 -6.08 -1.46 -14.25
CA PRO A 89 -6.84 -0.62 -13.33
C PRO A 89 -7.96 0.17 -13.99
N GLY A 90 -7.71 0.77 -15.16
CA GLY A 90 -8.75 1.47 -15.92
C GLY A 90 -9.87 0.55 -16.42
N ILE A 91 -9.53 -0.66 -16.89
CA ILE A 91 -10.52 -1.68 -17.32
C ILE A 91 -11.39 -2.07 -16.12
N TRP A 92 -10.80 -2.39 -14.98
CA TRP A 92 -11.55 -2.81 -13.79
C TRP A 92 -12.40 -1.67 -13.20
N ALA A 93 -11.94 -0.43 -13.27
CA ALA A 93 -12.73 0.73 -12.86
C ALA A 93 -13.99 0.89 -13.72
N SER A 94 -13.86 0.76 -15.05
CA SER A 94 -15.01 0.76 -15.97
C SER A 94 -16.00 -0.35 -15.66
N VAL A 95 -15.49 -1.58 -15.47
CA VAL A 95 -16.34 -2.76 -15.18
C VAL A 95 -17.02 -2.63 -13.82
N ALA A 96 -16.35 -2.07 -12.80
CA ALA A 96 -16.97 -1.80 -11.50
C ALA A 96 -18.12 -0.78 -11.61
N THR A 97 -17.93 0.28 -12.41
CA THR A 97 -19.00 1.25 -12.71
C THR A 97 -20.20 0.59 -13.38
N GLU A 98 -19.96 -0.23 -14.41
CA GLU A 98 -21.01 -0.99 -15.12
C GLU A 98 -21.79 -1.90 -14.15
N ALA A 99 -21.11 -2.48 -13.17
CA ALA A 99 -21.70 -3.35 -12.15
C ALA A 99 -22.34 -2.60 -10.97
N GLY A 100 -22.27 -1.25 -10.94
CA GLY A 100 -22.80 -0.44 -9.84
C GLY A 100 -21.98 -0.48 -8.55
N ALA A 101 -20.72 -0.92 -8.61
CA ALA A 101 -19.82 -0.99 -7.47
C ALA A 101 -18.91 0.24 -7.38
N SER A 102 -18.66 0.74 -6.17
CA SER A 102 -17.60 1.71 -5.91
C SER A 102 -16.22 1.10 -6.20
N PHE A 103 -15.25 1.92 -6.61
CA PHE A 103 -13.92 1.45 -6.97
C PHE A 103 -12.84 2.22 -6.22
N VAL A 104 -11.95 1.49 -5.54
CA VAL A 104 -10.75 2.04 -4.89
C VAL A 104 -9.50 1.54 -5.59
N HIS A 105 -8.61 2.46 -5.98
CA HIS A 105 -7.30 2.14 -6.56
C HIS A 105 -6.16 2.53 -5.62
N ILE A 106 -5.34 1.57 -5.25
CA ILE A 106 -4.14 1.83 -4.44
C ILE A 106 -3.02 2.34 -5.34
N SER A 107 -2.62 3.60 -5.14
CA SER A 107 -1.48 4.25 -5.80
C SER A 107 -0.32 4.43 -4.82
N THR A 108 0.62 5.35 -5.08
CA THR A 108 1.90 5.47 -4.38
C THR A 108 2.34 6.93 -4.26
N ASP A 109 3.19 7.23 -3.28
CA ASP A 109 3.96 8.47 -3.16
C ASP A 109 5.00 8.64 -4.28
N ALA A 110 5.48 7.55 -4.88
CA ALA A 110 6.47 7.54 -5.97
C ALA A 110 5.95 8.16 -7.30
N VAL A 111 4.75 8.72 -7.31
CA VAL A 111 4.24 9.57 -8.40
C VAL A 111 4.92 10.94 -8.45
N PHE A 112 5.63 11.33 -7.38
CA PHE A 112 6.38 12.57 -7.27
C PHE A 112 7.89 12.34 -7.46
N ASP A 113 8.63 13.42 -7.78
CA ASP A 113 10.09 13.40 -7.97
C ASP A 113 10.88 13.37 -6.65
N GLY A 114 10.26 13.79 -5.55
CA GLY A 114 10.93 13.86 -4.23
C GLY A 114 12.02 14.93 -4.13
N SER A 115 11.95 15.98 -4.93
CA SER A 115 12.99 17.02 -5.03
C SER A 115 12.86 18.15 -4.01
N ARG A 116 11.70 18.32 -3.36
CA ARG A 116 11.42 19.43 -2.46
C ARG A 116 11.33 19.03 -0.99
N ALA A 117 11.48 20.00 -0.10
CA ALA A 117 11.41 19.80 1.35
C ALA A 117 9.97 19.82 1.89
N GLU A 118 9.06 20.54 1.22
CA GLU A 118 7.67 20.68 1.61
C GLU A 118 6.89 19.41 1.31
N LEU A 119 5.77 19.20 2.03
CA LEU A 119 4.86 18.09 1.78
C LEU A 119 4.17 18.27 0.41
N TYR A 120 4.12 17.18 -0.36
CA TYR A 120 3.30 17.15 -1.57
C TYR A 120 1.81 17.10 -1.22
N THR A 121 1.01 17.86 -1.96
CA THR A 121 -0.45 17.85 -1.90
C THR A 121 -1.02 17.10 -3.11
N GLU A 122 -2.30 16.78 -3.07
CA GLU A 122 -2.99 16.10 -4.18
C GLU A 122 -3.07 16.96 -5.45
N SER A 123 -2.97 18.29 -5.33
CA SER A 123 -2.97 19.25 -6.43
C SER A 123 -1.61 19.45 -7.08
N ASP A 124 -0.54 18.95 -6.48
CA ASP A 124 0.80 19.08 -7.04
C ASP A 124 0.96 18.20 -8.31
N GLU A 125 1.73 18.72 -9.26
CA GLU A 125 2.04 18.00 -10.49
C GLU A 125 2.87 16.74 -10.19
N THR A 126 2.46 15.63 -10.81
CA THR A 126 3.22 14.38 -10.71
C THR A 126 4.42 14.38 -11.65
N ALA A 127 5.59 14.01 -11.15
CA ALA A 127 6.85 13.97 -11.88
C ALA A 127 7.69 12.74 -11.50
N PRO A 128 7.20 11.51 -11.75
CA PRO A 128 7.84 10.28 -11.29
C PRO A 128 9.18 10.01 -11.97
N GLU A 129 10.21 9.66 -11.20
CA GLU A 129 11.53 9.33 -11.72
C GLU A 129 11.64 7.89 -12.25
N SER A 130 10.89 6.93 -11.68
CA SER A 130 10.98 5.51 -11.99
C SER A 130 9.89 5.05 -12.97
N VAL A 131 10.11 3.90 -13.63
CA VAL A 131 9.06 3.21 -14.41
C VAL A 131 7.87 2.86 -13.51
N TYR A 132 8.12 2.44 -12.26
CA TYR A 132 7.06 2.17 -11.30
C TYR A 132 6.16 3.40 -11.11
N GLY A 133 6.74 4.54 -10.75
CA GLY A 133 5.98 5.78 -10.55
C GLY A 133 5.22 6.21 -11.81
N ARG A 134 5.88 6.18 -12.99
CA ARG A 134 5.22 6.52 -14.27
C ARG A 134 4.02 5.63 -14.57
N THR A 135 4.14 4.31 -14.38
CA THR A 135 3.03 3.38 -14.62
C THR A 135 1.90 3.55 -13.61
N LYS A 136 2.20 3.96 -12.36
CA LYS A 136 1.18 4.27 -11.35
C LYS A 136 0.42 5.56 -11.70
N VAL A 137 1.11 6.62 -12.16
CA VAL A 137 0.44 7.85 -12.67
C VAL A 137 -0.49 7.53 -13.83
N GLN A 138 -0.03 6.73 -14.80
CA GLN A 138 -0.87 6.29 -15.92
C GLN A 138 -2.10 5.49 -15.43
N GLY A 139 -1.94 4.68 -14.39
CA GLY A 139 -3.02 3.93 -13.74
C GLY A 139 -4.06 4.84 -13.09
N GLU A 140 -3.61 5.86 -12.33
CA GLU A 140 -4.49 6.89 -11.74
C GLU A 140 -5.33 7.57 -12.83
N GLN A 141 -4.67 8.01 -13.91
CA GLN A 141 -5.33 8.67 -15.04
C GLN A 141 -6.34 7.75 -15.73
N ALA A 142 -5.99 6.49 -15.99
CA ALA A 142 -6.86 5.50 -16.60
C ALA A 142 -8.09 5.20 -15.74
N VAL A 143 -7.91 5.09 -14.41
CA VAL A 143 -9.01 4.86 -13.45
C VAL A 143 -9.97 6.03 -13.44
N ILE A 144 -9.47 7.26 -13.27
CA ILE A 144 -10.33 8.47 -13.21
C ILE A 144 -11.04 8.72 -14.54
N ALA A 145 -10.37 8.46 -15.67
CA ALA A 145 -11.01 8.60 -17.01
C ALA A 145 -12.14 7.56 -17.22
N ALA A 146 -11.99 6.34 -16.68
CA ALA A 146 -13.00 5.28 -16.79
C ALA A 146 -14.11 5.40 -15.74
N ASN A 147 -13.80 5.91 -14.56
CA ASN A 147 -14.72 6.11 -13.43
C ASN A 147 -14.34 7.40 -12.67
N PRO A 148 -14.98 8.54 -12.98
CA PRO A 148 -14.73 9.81 -12.28
C PRO A 148 -15.04 9.78 -10.78
N ASP A 149 -15.90 8.87 -10.33
CA ASP A 149 -16.27 8.69 -8.93
C ASP A 149 -15.36 7.70 -8.19
N ALA A 150 -14.34 7.14 -8.86
CA ALA A 150 -13.38 6.26 -8.22
C ALA A 150 -12.53 6.99 -7.18
N LEU A 151 -12.19 6.29 -6.11
CA LEU A 151 -11.25 6.76 -5.08
C LEU A 151 -9.84 6.24 -5.41
N VAL A 152 -8.89 7.14 -5.57
CA VAL A 152 -7.47 6.82 -5.77
C VAL A 152 -6.69 7.20 -4.52
N LEU A 153 -6.01 6.24 -3.90
CA LEU A 153 -5.23 6.45 -2.68
C LEU A 153 -3.74 6.41 -2.98
N ARG A 154 -3.07 7.57 -2.97
CA ARG A 154 -1.61 7.64 -2.94
C ARG A 154 -1.15 7.33 -1.52
N THR A 155 -0.37 6.29 -1.37
CA THR A 155 0.04 5.80 -0.06
C THR A 155 1.47 5.27 -0.07
N ASN A 156 2.08 5.26 1.10
CA ASN A 156 3.24 4.46 1.46
C ASN A 156 2.88 3.74 2.75
N PHE A 157 2.97 2.43 2.79
CA PHE A 157 2.47 1.68 3.95
C PHE A 157 3.39 0.56 4.37
N PHE A 158 3.26 0.19 5.64
CA PHE A 158 3.97 -0.93 6.25
C PHE A 158 3.03 -1.83 7.06
N GLY A 159 3.52 -3.01 7.37
CA GLY A 159 2.86 -4.00 8.20
C GLY A 159 3.64 -5.31 8.20
N TRP A 160 3.03 -6.38 8.67
CA TRP A 160 3.60 -7.72 8.67
C TRP A 160 3.24 -8.45 7.39
N SER A 161 4.21 -9.14 6.80
CA SER A 161 3.98 -9.94 5.61
C SER A 161 3.82 -11.43 5.95
N GLN A 162 2.89 -12.10 5.26
CA GLN A 162 2.80 -13.56 5.27
C GLN A 162 3.94 -14.21 4.50
N SER A 163 4.40 -13.54 3.44
CA SER A 163 5.47 -14.07 2.60
C SER A 163 6.80 -13.85 3.29
N GLN A 164 7.74 -14.79 3.14
CA GLN A 164 9.15 -14.63 3.56
C GLN A 164 9.87 -13.46 2.87
N ARG A 165 9.18 -12.66 2.06
CA ARG A 165 9.63 -11.37 1.54
C ARG A 165 9.24 -10.33 2.56
N SER A 166 10.16 -10.02 3.43
CA SER A 166 9.97 -9.05 4.50
C SER A 166 9.55 -7.68 3.99
N GLY A 167 8.44 -7.17 4.53
CA GLY A 167 8.13 -5.75 4.50
C GLY A 167 9.18 -4.96 5.28
N ILE A 168 9.12 -3.63 5.23
CA ILE A 168 10.09 -2.78 5.95
C ILE A 168 10.07 -3.03 7.48
N LEU A 169 8.90 -3.34 8.04
CA LEU A 169 8.75 -3.65 9.47
C LEU A 169 9.44 -4.98 9.82
N ASP A 170 9.15 -6.06 9.05
CA ASP A 170 9.81 -7.36 9.23
C ASP A 170 11.34 -7.22 9.11
N PHE A 171 11.82 -6.43 8.12
CA PHE A 171 13.23 -6.20 7.88
C PHE A 171 13.93 -5.63 9.12
N PHE A 172 13.39 -4.56 9.71
CA PHE A 172 14.00 -3.96 10.90
C PHE A 172 13.89 -4.84 12.14
N VAL A 173 12.71 -5.43 12.41
CA VAL A 173 12.54 -6.33 13.56
C VAL A 173 13.50 -7.51 13.47
N ASN A 174 13.60 -8.18 12.31
CA ASN A 174 14.50 -9.30 12.12
C ASN A 174 15.97 -8.88 12.28
N ALA A 175 16.37 -7.77 11.68
CA ALA A 175 17.75 -7.29 11.78
C ALA A 175 18.16 -6.99 13.23
N PHE A 176 17.29 -6.32 13.99
CA PHE A 176 17.56 -5.99 15.40
C PHE A 176 17.51 -7.21 16.32
N THR A 177 16.56 -8.13 16.10
CA THR A 177 16.48 -9.39 16.86
C THR A 177 17.73 -10.23 16.70
N HIS A 178 18.28 -10.31 15.48
CA HIS A 178 19.46 -11.15 15.17
C HIS A 178 20.77 -10.37 15.18
N ASN A 179 20.76 -9.09 15.56
CA ASN A 179 21.93 -8.20 15.53
C ASN A 179 22.62 -8.18 14.15
N THR A 180 21.84 -8.24 13.06
CA THR A 180 22.35 -8.24 11.70
C THR A 180 22.71 -6.81 11.29
N PRO A 181 23.94 -6.54 10.76
CA PRO A 181 24.28 -5.21 10.28
C PRO A 181 23.38 -4.75 9.14
N ILE A 182 22.80 -3.56 9.27
CA ILE A 182 21.95 -2.93 8.26
C ILE A 182 22.27 -1.46 8.11
N THR A 183 21.85 -0.87 6.98
CA THR A 183 21.98 0.55 6.70
C THR A 183 20.60 1.20 6.65
N GLY A 184 20.40 2.25 7.46
CA GLY A 184 19.23 3.13 7.39
C GLY A 184 19.56 4.41 6.62
N PHE A 185 18.81 4.73 5.58
CA PHE A 185 19.01 5.96 4.79
C PHE A 185 18.38 7.16 5.50
N GLN A 186 19.21 8.21 5.77
CA GLN A 186 18.73 9.47 6.36
C GLN A 186 18.07 10.40 5.34
N ASP A 187 18.45 10.29 4.09
CA ASP A 187 18.02 11.12 2.97
C ASP A 187 16.93 10.46 2.10
N TYR A 188 16.26 9.42 2.62
CA TYR A 188 15.07 8.82 2.01
C TYR A 188 13.90 8.93 2.98
N VAL A 189 13.10 9.97 2.79
CA VAL A 189 12.00 10.36 3.69
C VAL A 189 10.65 10.07 3.05
N VAL A 190 9.77 9.41 3.78
CA VAL A 190 8.41 9.02 3.35
C VAL A 190 7.43 9.10 4.51
N SER A 191 6.14 9.29 4.21
CA SER A 191 5.04 9.26 5.18
C SER A 191 4.43 7.86 5.25
N SER A 192 5.17 6.88 5.84
CA SER A 192 4.69 5.50 5.89
C SER A 192 3.56 5.31 6.92
N LEU A 193 2.43 4.76 6.47
CA LEU A 193 1.25 4.47 7.31
C LEU A 193 1.15 2.97 7.62
N TYR A 194 0.69 2.61 8.81
CA TYR A 194 0.36 1.23 9.10
C TYR A 194 -0.84 0.76 8.25
N MET A 195 -0.77 -0.45 7.68
CA MET A 195 -1.82 -0.96 6.79
C MET A 195 -3.19 -1.10 7.47
N GLY A 196 -3.24 -1.22 8.81
CA GLY A 196 -4.47 -1.20 9.57
C GLY A 196 -5.14 0.17 9.55
N ASP A 197 -4.35 1.23 9.75
CA ASP A 197 -4.83 2.60 9.69
C ASP A 197 -5.22 3.00 8.24
N LEU A 198 -4.50 2.46 7.24
CA LEU A 198 -4.86 2.62 5.83
C LEU A 198 -6.21 1.97 5.50
N ALA A 199 -6.46 0.75 6.00
CA ALA A 199 -7.73 0.06 5.79
C ALA A 199 -8.90 0.83 6.42
N GLU A 200 -8.74 1.35 7.64
CA GLU A 200 -9.74 2.17 8.30
C GLU A 200 -10.02 3.47 7.53
N ALA A 201 -8.97 4.24 7.21
CA ALA A 201 -9.13 5.50 6.46
C ALA A 201 -9.77 5.28 5.08
N MET A 202 -9.41 4.20 4.39
CA MET A 202 -10.00 3.83 3.10
C MET A 202 -11.50 3.56 3.22
N ILE A 203 -11.94 2.80 4.22
CA ILE A 203 -13.36 2.50 4.43
C ILE A 203 -14.11 3.76 4.85
N GLU A 204 -13.57 4.59 5.75
CA GLU A 204 -14.16 5.87 6.15
C GLU A 204 -14.36 6.79 4.94
N LEU A 205 -13.37 6.88 4.03
CA LEU A 205 -13.49 7.68 2.80
C LEU A 205 -14.62 7.15 1.89
N VAL A 206 -14.69 5.83 1.68
CA VAL A 206 -15.73 5.18 0.87
C VAL A 206 -17.11 5.44 1.48
N GLU A 207 -17.29 5.27 2.79
CA GLU A 207 -18.57 5.47 3.49
C GLU A 207 -19.04 6.94 3.45
N ARG A 208 -18.11 7.88 3.31
CA ARG A 208 -18.40 9.31 3.14
C ARG A 208 -18.59 9.73 1.68
N GLY A 209 -18.52 8.79 0.73
CA GLY A 209 -18.68 9.05 -0.70
C GLY A 209 -17.53 9.86 -1.30
N ALA A 210 -16.31 9.76 -0.75
CA ALA A 210 -15.15 10.44 -1.27
C ALA A 210 -14.75 9.89 -2.65
N SER A 211 -14.35 10.76 -3.56
CA SER A 211 -13.91 10.43 -4.92
C SER A 211 -12.69 11.26 -5.34
N GLY A 212 -11.99 10.81 -6.38
CA GLY A 212 -10.76 11.43 -6.85
C GLY A 212 -9.53 10.99 -6.03
N VAL A 213 -8.46 11.80 -6.08
CA VAL A 213 -7.16 11.46 -5.47
C VAL A 213 -7.10 11.94 -4.03
N PHE A 214 -6.63 11.07 -3.14
CA PHE A 214 -6.33 11.35 -1.72
C PHE A 214 -4.96 10.81 -1.34
N HIS A 215 -4.28 11.50 -0.43
CA HIS A 215 -3.09 11.00 0.24
C HIS A 215 -3.49 10.29 1.53
N ALA A 216 -3.40 8.96 1.55
CA ALA A 216 -3.68 8.15 2.74
C ALA A 216 -2.35 7.66 3.34
N VAL A 217 -1.73 8.52 4.14
CA VAL A 217 -0.39 8.33 4.69
C VAL A 217 -0.33 8.73 6.16
N SER A 218 0.81 8.47 6.82
CA SER A 218 1.07 8.92 8.18
C SER A 218 1.23 10.45 8.24
N SER A 219 0.76 11.06 9.32
CA SER A 219 0.94 12.50 9.58
C SER A 219 2.40 12.88 9.90
N THR A 220 3.29 11.90 10.12
CA THR A 220 4.69 12.11 10.48
C THR A 220 5.60 11.47 9.43
N PRO A 221 6.23 12.27 8.52
CA PRO A 221 7.27 11.76 7.64
C PRO A 221 8.50 11.32 8.45
N LEU A 222 9.08 10.19 8.08
CA LEU A 222 10.32 9.69 8.67
C LEU A 222 11.30 9.26 7.59
N SER A 223 12.59 9.47 7.85
CA SER A 223 13.63 8.81 7.07
C SER A 223 13.60 7.29 7.32
N LYS A 224 14.20 6.49 6.45
CA LYS A 224 14.31 5.05 6.69
C LYS A 224 15.16 4.74 7.92
N TYR A 225 16.12 5.60 8.26
CA TYR A 225 16.90 5.49 9.49
C TYR A 225 16.01 5.76 10.73
N ASP A 226 15.26 6.88 10.74
CA ASP A 226 14.40 7.24 11.86
C ASP A 226 13.25 6.25 12.05
N PHE A 227 12.70 5.71 10.95
CA PHE A 227 11.72 4.63 11.01
C PHE A 227 12.31 3.37 11.67
N GLY A 228 13.56 3.00 11.34
CA GLY A 228 14.26 1.89 12.01
C GLY A 228 14.42 2.12 13.51
N LEU A 229 14.80 3.35 13.93
CA LEU A 229 14.87 3.71 15.35
C LEU A 229 13.51 3.62 16.04
N THR A 230 12.44 4.08 15.36
CA THR A 230 11.07 3.97 15.86
C THR A 230 10.67 2.51 16.09
N VAL A 231 10.99 1.63 15.15
CA VAL A 231 10.74 0.18 15.28
C VAL A 231 11.53 -0.42 16.46
N ALA A 232 12.82 -0.11 16.58
CA ALA A 232 13.66 -0.60 17.65
C ALA A 232 13.12 -0.20 19.02
N ASN A 233 12.80 1.08 19.19
CA ASN A 233 12.24 1.63 20.43
C ASN A 233 10.91 0.98 20.79
N ALA A 234 9.97 0.89 19.84
CA ALA A 234 8.66 0.32 20.10
C ALA A 234 8.70 -1.19 20.42
N ALA A 235 9.63 -1.92 19.79
CA ALA A 235 9.84 -3.36 20.02
C ALA A 235 10.73 -3.67 21.23
N GLY A 236 11.34 -2.67 21.88
CA GLY A 236 12.30 -2.86 22.98
C GLY A 236 13.60 -3.56 22.53
N LEU A 237 14.01 -3.38 21.26
CA LEU A 237 15.18 -4.02 20.65
C LEU A 237 16.35 -3.04 20.55
N PRO A 238 17.63 -3.52 20.64
CA PRO A 238 18.78 -2.67 20.47
C PRO A 238 18.99 -2.30 18.99
N ALA A 239 19.14 -1.00 18.68
CA ALA A 239 19.38 -0.51 17.32
C ALA A 239 20.87 -0.49 16.91
N GLY A 240 21.79 -1.02 17.73
CA GLY A 240 23.23 -0.88 17.54
C GLY A 240 23.80 -1.53 16.27
N SER A 241 23.06 -2.43 15.63
CA SER A 241 23.44 -3.02 14.34
C SER A 241 23.10 -2.14 13.11
N MET A 242 22.38 -1.01 13.32
CA MET A 242 22.03 -0.10 12.23
C MET A 242 23.01 1.06 12.13
N VAL A 243 23.58 1.25 10.95
CA VAL A 243 24.42 2.40 10.64
C VAL A 243 23.67 3.39 9.74
N VAL A 244 24.06 4.66 9.86
CA VAL A 244 23.54 5.73 8.99
C VAL A 244 24.09 5.55 7.59
N GLY A 245 23.23 5.66 6.59
CA GLY A 245 23.58 5.67 5.18
C GLY A 245 22.87 6.76 4.40
N SER A 246 23.22 6.88 3.14
CA SER A 246 22.62 7.81 2.19
C SER A 246 22.15 7.06 0.95
N LEU A 247 20.93 7.35 0.52
CA LEU A 247 20.36 6.82 -0.73
C LEU A 247 21.20 7.29 -1.94
N ALA A 248 21.73 8.52 -1.89
CA ALA A 248 22.59 9.07 -2.95
C ALA A 248 23.86 8.23 -3.20
N ASN A 249 24.33 7.48 -2.19
CA ASN A 249 25.49 6.61 -2.30
C ASN A 249 25.13 5.14 -2.53
N ALA A 250 23.85 4.80 -2.58
CA ALA A 250 23.40 3.43 -2.79
C ALA A 250 23.58 3.03 -4.28
N THR A 251 24.06 1.80 -4.51
CA THR A 251 24.23 1.26 -5.85
C THR A 251 23.24 0.14 -6.10
N GLY A 252 22.85 -0.05 -7.37
CA GLY A 252 21.98 -1.15 -7.77
C GLY A 252 20.49 -0.95 -7.45
N LEU A 253 20.11 0.22 -6.99
CA LEU A 253 18.70 0.60 -6.80
C LEU A 253 18.15 1.32 -8.04
N ALA A 254 16.90 1.06 -8.37
CA ALA A 254 16.17 1.83 -9.37
C ALA A 254 16.01 3.30 -8.92
N PRO A 255 15.86 4.26 -9.86
CA PRO A 255 15.63 5.67 -9.53
C PRO A 255 14.44 5.86 -8.57
N ARG A 256 14.60 6.74 -7.60
CA ARG A 256 13.54 7.10 -6.64
C ARG A 256 13.81 8.45 -5.99
N GLY A 257 12.74 9.21 -5.72
CA GLY A 257 12.84 10.49 -5.05
C GLY A 257 13.36 10.38 -3.62
N HIS A 258 14.05 11.43 -3.16
CA HIS A 258 14.63 11.47 -1.82
C HIS A 258 13.59 11.82 -0.74
N ASN A 259 12.70 12.76 -1.01
CA ASN A 259 11.66 13.18 -0.07
C ASN A 259 10.27 13.06 -0.71
N LEU A 260 9.58 11.96 -0.40
CA LEU A 260 8.23 11.65 -0.90
C LEU A 260 7.17 11.87 0.20
N SER A 261 7.39 12.86 1.06
CA SER A 261 6.48 13.18 2.15
C SER A 261 5.20 13.83 1.62
N LEU A 262 4.04 13.30 2.03
CA LEU A 262 2.73 13.72 1.56
C LEU A 262 1.95 14.44 2.66
N SER A 263 1.13 15.44 2.27
CA SER A 263 0.18 16.11 3.15
C SER A 263 -1.02 15.22 3.43
N THR A 264 -1.50 15.22 4.67
CA THR A 264 -2.70 14.51 5.11
C THR A 264 -3.94 15.41 5.23
N THR A 265 -3.81 16.72 4.93
CA THR A 265 -4.86 17.71 5.17
C THR A 265 -6.19 17.31 4.53
N LYS A 266 -6.18 16.91 3.26
CA LYS A 266 -7.41 16.56 2.53
C LYS A 266 -8.11 15.33 3.12
N VAL A 267 -7.39 14.28 3.47
CA VAL A 267 -7.98 13.09 4.07
C VAL A 267 -8.51 13.39 5.47
N GLU A 268 -7.78 14.17 6.29
CA GLU A 268 -8.19 14.56 7.64
C GLU A 268 -9.47 15.40 7.65
N GLU A 269 -9.62 16.32 6.70
CA GLU A 269 -10.85 17.10 6.52
C GLU A 269 -12.07 16.21 6.25
N VAL A 270 -11.92 15.18 5.42
CA VAL A 270 -13.01 14.26 5.08
C VAL A 270 -13.30 13.28 6.21
N VAL A 271 -12.29 12.64 6.79
CA VAL A 271 -12.49 11.65 7.86
C VAL A 271 -12.81 12.29 9.20
N GLY A 272 -12.52 13.60 9.38
CA GLY A 272 -12.84 14.36 10.59
C GLY A 272 -11.93 14.08 11.78
N ARG A 273 -10.73 13.51 11.53
CA ARG A 273 -9.71 13.22 12.54
C ARG A 273 -8.31 13.33 11.94
N ALA A 274 -7.31 13.53 12.79
CA ALA A 274 -5.92 13.45 12.36
C ALA A 274 -5.54 12.05 11.90
N MET A 275 -4.68 11.96 10.89
CA MET A 275 -4.06 10.70 10.50
C MET A 275 -3.04 10.26 11.57
N PRO A 276 -2.91 8.95 11.84
CA PRO A 276 -1.96 8.45 12.82
C PRO A 276 -0.51 8.79 12.44
N THR A 277 0.35 8.89 13.46
CA THR A 277 1.80 8.98 13.26
C THR A 277 2.38 7.62 12.88
N SER A 278 3.55 7.61 12.23
CA SER A 278 4.28 6.36 11.96
C SER A 278 4.60 5.60 13.25
N GLU A 279 4.89 6.31 14.37
CA GLU A 279 5.16 5.69 15.66
C GLU A 279 3.93 4.96 16.22
N ALA A 280 2.76 5.61 16.22
CA ALA A 280 1.51 4.98 16.64
C ALA A 280 1.18 3.74 15.79
N GLY A 281 1.41 3.84 14.48
CA GLY A 281 1.25 2.72 13.55
C GLY A 281 2.18 1.55 13.84
N VAL A 282 3.45 1.80 14.20
CA VAL A 282 4.41 0.75 14.60
C VAL A 282 3.94 0.05 15.87
N GLN A 283 3.52 0.81 16.89
CA GLN A 283 3.00 0.23 18.14
C GLN A 283 1.77 -0.65 17.88
N ARG A 284 0.85 -0.18 17.05
CA ARG A 284 -0.34 -0.93 16.65
C ARG A 284 0.03 -2.21 15.88
N ALA A 285 0.97 -2.13 14.94
CA ALA A 285 1.44 -3.28 14.19
C ALA A 285 2.05 -4.36 15.08
N LEU A 286 2.86 -3.97 16.09
CA LEU A 286 3.45 -4.90 17.05
C LEU A 286 2.37 -5.57 17.91
N ALA A 287 1.38 -4.83 18.38
CA ALA A 287 0.28 -5.37 19.17
C ALA A 287 -0.61 -6.35 18.37
N GLU A 288 -0.76 -6.13 17.07
CA GLU A 288 -1.62 -6.94 16.19
C GLU A 288 -0.92 -8.18 15.62
N ARG A 289 0.43 -8.27 15.75
CA ARG A 289 1.27 -9.31 15.13
C ARG A 289 0.74 -10.71 15.36
N LYS A 290 0.48 -11.08 16.62
CA LYS A 290 0.04 -12.43 16.97
C LYS A 290 -1.26 -12.81 16.25
N ALA A 291 -2.27 -11.97 16.34
CA ALA A 291 -3.57 -12.23 15.71
C ALA A 291 -3.48 -12.34 14.18
N LEU A 292 -2.57 -11.57 13.57
CA LEU A 292 -2.34 -11.62 12.12
C LEU A 292 -1.56 -12.89 11.71
N MET A 293 -0.56 -13.32 12.51
CA MET A 293 0.15 -14.57 12.25
C MET A 293 -0.76 -15.78 12.41
N ASP A 294 -1.61 -15.81 13.43
CA ASP A 294 -2.63 -16.84 13.62
C ASP A 294 -3.57 -16.91 12.40
N TYR A 295 -4.00 -15.75 11.87
CA TYR A 295 -4.83 -15.67 10.67
C TYR A 295 -4.12 -16.23 9.43
N PHE A 296 -2.84 -15.97 9.26
CA PHE A 296 -2.05 -16.53 8.15
C PHE A 296 -1.76 -18.03 8.30
N GLY A 297 -1.99 -18.62 9.48
CA GLY A 297 -1.60 -19.99 9.79
C GLY A 297 -0.07 -20.15 9.90
N ALA A 298 0.64 -19.05 10.20
CA ALA A 298 2.07 -19.06 10.45
C ALA A 298 2.31 -19.38 11.91
N SER A 299 3.04 -20.48 12.21
CA SER A 299 3.53 -20.74 13.56
C SER A 299 4.56 -19.69 13.96
N GLU A 300 4.49 -19.19 15.19
CA GLU A 300 5.59 -18.42 15.79
C GLU A 300 6.80 -19.39 15.92
N GLU A 301 7.86 -19.17 15.14
CA GLU A 301 9.17 -19.72 15.40
C GLU A 301 9.96 -18.82 16.34
#